data_f06f2028648d86b8b500dcaa63ed05ac
#
_entry.id   f06f2028648d86b8b500dcaa63ed05ac
#
_cell.length_a   1.000
_cell.length_b   1.000
_cell.length_c   1.000
_cell.angle_alpha   90.00
_cell.angle_beta   90.00
_cell.angle_gamma   90.00
#
_symmetry.space_group_name_H-M   'P 1'
#
loop_
_entity.id
_entity.type
_entity.pdbx_description
1 polymer ?
#
loop_
_entity_poly.entity_id
_entity_poly.type
_entity_poly.pdbx_seq_one_letter_code
_entity_poly.pdbx_strand_id
1 'polypeptide(L)'
;MPKEILMPELAESVVEGEILKWLVEEGDYLKKDQPFVEVMTDKVTVELPSPYEGVLLKKLAKEGEVVKVHAPIALIAEPGEAVE
;
A
#
# COMPACT_ATOMS: atom_id res chain seq x y z
N MET A 1 -5.25 -6.77 -15.83
CA MET A 1 -5.99 -5.75 -15.05
C MET A 1 -5.19 -5.38 -13.83
N PRO A 2 -5.07 -4.10 -13.52
CA PRO A 2 -4.36 -3.70 -12.30
C PRO A 2 -5.06 -4.25 -11.07
N LYS A 3 -4.28 -4.50 -10.04
CA LYS A 3 -4.80 -4.97 -8.77
C LYS A 3 -4.76 -3.86 -7.74
N GLU A 4 -5.74 -3.85 -6.87
CA GLU A 4 -5.75 -2.91 -5.76
C GLU A 4 -4.99 -3.52 -4.59
N ILE A 5 -4.13 -2.70 -3.99
CA ILE A 5 -3.52 -3.07 -2.72
C ILE A 5 -4.39 -2.49 -1.63
N LEU A 6 -4.93 -3.34 -0.78
CA LEU A 6 -5.83 -2.93 0.29
C LEU A 6 -5.03 -2.75 1.57
N MET A 7 -5.52 -1.85 2.42
CA MET A 7 -4.94 -1.70 3.75
C MET A 7 -5.17 -3.00 4.52
N PRO A 8 -4.11 -3.72 4.91
CA PRO A 8 -4.28 -4.98 5.64
C PRO A 8 -4.62 -4.72 7.09
N GLU A 9 -5.06 -5.77 7.77
CA GLU A 9 -5.21 -5.69 9.21
C GLU A 9 -3.82 -5.54 9.84
N LEU A 10 -3.64 -4.47 10.59
CA LEU A 10 -2.33 -4.17 11.17
C LEU A 10 -2.17 -4.80 12.53
N ALA A 11 -3.27 -4.88 13.28
CA ALA A 11 -3.28 -5.50 14.60
C ALA A 11 -4.71 -5.75 14.99
N GLU A 12 -4.90 -6.62 15.98
CA GLU A 12 -6.21 -6.85 16.55
C GLU A 12 -6.73 -5.54 17.12
N SER A 13 -7.97 -5.23 16.86
CA SER A 13 -8.66 -4.01 17.31
C SER A 13 -8.24 -2.75 16.58
N VAL A 14 -7.34 -2.83 15.61
CA VAL A 14 -6.97 -1.67 14.79
C VAL A 14 -7.83 -1.68 13.55
N VAL A 15 -8.61 -0.62 13.34
CA VAL A 15 -9.54 -0.55 12.22
C VAL A 15 -9.10 0.46 11.16
N GLU A 16 -8.07 1.25 11.45
CA GLU A 16 -7.58 2.23 10.49
C GLU A 16 -6.14 2.58 10.80
N GLY A 17 -5.46 3.19 9.83
CA GLY A 17 -4.11 3.65 10.01
C GLY A 17 -3.88 4.92 9.23
N GLU A 18 -2.93 5.71 9.68
CA GLU A 18 -2.56 6.94 8.99
C GLU A 18 -1.35 6.69 8.11
N ILE A 19 -1.42 7.12 6.86
CA ILE A 19 -0.29 7.00 5.94
C ILE A 19 0.77 8.02 6.39
N LEU A 20 1.90 7.54 6.87
CA LEU A 20 2.98 8.41 7.30
C LEU A 20 3.86 8.82 6.13
N LYS A 21 4.29 7.83 5.35
CA LYS A 21 5.25 8.10 4.30
C LYS A 21 5.20 6.99 3.27
N TRP A 22 5.22 7.38 2.00
CA TRP A 22 5.38 6.44 0.91
C TRP A 22 6.88 6.21 0.70
N LEU A 23 7.26 4.94 0.63
CA LEU A 23 8.66 4.57 0.45
C LEU A 23 9.01 4.42 -1.02
N VAL A 24 8.01 4.47 -1.89
CA VAL A 24 8.19 4.31 -3.34
C VAL A 24 7.36 5.36 -4.06
N GLU A 25 7.65 5.54 -5.33
CA GLU A 25 6.93 6.49 -6.18
C GLU A 25 6.08 5.77 -7.19
N GLU A 26 5.09 6.48 -7.74
CA GLU A 26 4.33 5.94 -8.86
C GLU A 26 5.29 5.67 -10.00
N GLY A 27 5.15 4.48 -10.60
CA GLY A 27 6.06 4.03 -11.65
C GLY A 27 7.18 3.15 -11.15
N ASP A 28 7.39 3.06 -9.85
CA ASP A 28 8.45 2.20 -9.31
C ASP A 28 8.03 0.74 -9.36
N TYR A 29 9.03 -0.12 -9.55
CA TYR A 29 8.81 -1.56 -9.52
C TYR A 29 8.89 -2.06 -8.08
N LEU A 30 7.88 -2.79 -7.65
CA LEU A 30 7.81 -3.35 -6.30
C LEU A 30 8.01 -4.85 -6.37
N LYS A 31 8.82 -5.36 -5.48
CA LYS A 31 8.95 -6.81 -5.30
C LYS A 31 7.97 -7.27 -4.24
N LYS A 32 7.55 -8.53 -4.35
CA LYS A 32 6.68 -9.10 -3.33
C LYS A 32 7.37 -9.00 -1.97
N ASP A 33 6.60 -8.61 -0.96
CA ASP A 33 7.06 -8.44 0.42
C ASP A 33 8.01 -7.25 0.63
N GLN A 34 8.21 -6.43 -0.41
CA GLN A 34 9.00 -5.22 -0.25
C GLN A 34 8.17 -4.16 0.48
N PRO A 35 8.72 -3.52 1.52
CA PRO A 35 8.00 -2.42 2.17
C PRO A 35 7.79 -1.27 1.18
N PHE A 36 6.57 -0.76 1.10
CA PHE A 36 6.27 0.30 0.15
C PHE A 36 5.63 1.52 0.79
N VAL A 37 5.13 1.40 2.01
CA VAL A 37 4.51 2.52 2.69
C VAL A 37 4.62 2.32 4.20
N GLU A 38 4.81 3.42 4.94
CA GLU A 38 4.77 3.41 6.40
C GLU A 38 3.42 3.90 6.86
N VAL A 39 2.83 3.18 7.80
CA VAL A 39 1.51 3.47 8.34
C VAL A 39 1.61 3.53 9.85
N MET A 40 1.00 4.54 10.45
CA MET A 40 0.96 4.69 11.89
C MET A 40 -0.43 4.36 12.41
N THR A 41 -0.46 3.54 13.46
CA THR A 41 -1.69 3.32 14.23
C THR A 41 -1.55 4.05 15.56
N ASP A 42 -2.58 3.98 16.38
CA ASP A 42 -2.53 4.63 17.68
C ASP A 42 -1.52 3.98 18.64
N LYS A 43 -0.96 2.84 18.25
CA LYS A 43 -0.02 2.12 19.11
C LYS A 43 1.37 2.00 18.52
N VAL A 44 1.48 1.76 17.21
CA VAL A 44 2.77 1.47 16.57
C VAL A 44 2.81 2.03 15.16
N THR A 45 4.02 2.20 14.67
CA THR A 45 4.27 2.48 13.25
C THR A 45 4.76 1.21 12.60
N VAL A 46 4.20 0.87 11.45
CA VAL A 46 4.56 -0.34 10.73
C VAL A 46 4.83 -0.01 9.27
N GLU A 47 5.67 -0.82 8.65
CA GLU A 47 5.88 -0.77 7.21
C GLU A 47 5.06 -1.88 6.58
N LEU A 48 4.31 -1.53 5.53
CA LEU A 48 3.48 -2.52 4.87
C LEU A 48 4.24 -3.15 3.71
N PRO A 49 4.32 -4.48 3.67
CA PRO A 49 4.93 -5.14 2.53
C PRO A 49 3.96 -5.21 1.36
N SER A 50 4.51 -5.18 0.16
CA SER A 50 3.69 -5.31 -1.04
C SER A 50 3.20 -6.76 -1.15
N PRO A 51 1.88 -6.98 -1.27
CA PRO A 51 1.37 -8.34 -1.44
C PRO A 51 1.59 -8.89 -2.84
N TYR A 52 1.97 -8.03 -3.79
CA TYR A 52 2.17 -8.42 -5.17
C TYR A 52 3.47 -7.86 -5.69
N GLU A 53 4.02 -8.51 -6.71
CA GLU A 53 5.15 -7.97 -7.44
C GLU A 53 4.64 -7.27 -8.68
N GLY A 54 5.18 -6.08 -8.97
CA GLY A 54 4.76 -5.33 -10.14
C GLY A 54 5.12 -3.88 -10.05
N VAL A 55 4.54 -3.08 -10.95
CA VAL A 55 4.79 -1.64 -11.02
C VAL A 55 3.67 -0.91 -10.30
N LEU A 56 4.05 0.00 -9.41
CA LEU A 56 3.08 0.84 -8.72
C LEU A 56 2.49 1.84 -9.72
N LEU A 57 1.20 1.70 -10.00
CA LEU A 57 0.54 2.54 -10.98
C LEU A 57 0.04 3.83 -10.37
N LYS A 58 -0.55 3.75 -9.19
CA LYS A 58 -1.16 4.92 -8.59
C LYS A 58 -1.24 4.76 -7.09
N LYS A 59 -1.00 5.87 -6.38
CA LYS A 59 -1.24 5.96 -4.94
C LYS A 59 -2.64 6.49 -4.73
N LEU A 60 -3.48 5.70 -4.08
CA LEU A 60 -4.87 6.08 -3.83
C LEU A 60 -5.04 6.81 -2.51
N ALA A 61 -4.04 6.74 -1.63
CA ALA A 61 -4.05 7.43 -0.35
C ALA A 61 -2.84 8.33 -0.27
N LYS A 62 -2.98 9.47 0.40
CA LYS A 62 -1.91 10.45 0.50
C LYS A 62 -1.27 10.38 1.87
N GLU A 63 -0.03 10.89 1.95
CA GLU A 63 0.64 11.03 3.24
C GLU A 63 -0.19 11.92 4.15
N GLY A 64 -0.36 11.47 5.38
CA GLY A 64 -1.20 12.17 6.35
C GLY A 64 -2.67 11.77 6.32
N GLU A 65 -3.06 10.94 5.38
CA GLU A 65 -4.46 10.53 5.25
C GLU A 65 -4.70 9.29 6.10
N VAL A 66 -5.85 9.25 6.79
CA VAL A 66 -6.26 8.09 7.57
C VAL A 66 -7.09 7.19 6.67
N VAL A 67 -6.70 5.92 6.59
CA VAL A 67 -7.33 4.93 5.72
C VAL A 67 -7.82 3.76 6.57
N LYS A 68 -9.03 3.32 6.31
CA LYS A 68 -9.58 2.19 7.04
C LYS A 68 -9.02 0.88 6.51
N VAL A 69 -8.98 -0.12 7.37
CA VAL A 69 -8.60 -1.48 7.00
C VAL A 69 -9.51 -1.95 5.88
N HIS A 70 -8.92 -2.62 4.89
CA HIS A 70 -9.58 -3.15 3.69
C HIS A 70 -9.91 -2.10 2.64
N ALA A 71 -9.59 -0.81 2.87
CA ALA A 71 -9.77 0.20 1.84
C ALA A 71 -8.60 0.17 0.87
N PRO A 72 -8.83 0.46 -0.43
CA PRO A 72 -7.73 0.45 -1.39
C PRO A 72 -6.80 1.63 -1.14
N ILE A 73 -5.49 1.36 -1.18
CA ILE A 73 -4.47 2.39 -0.95
C ILE A 73 -3.56 2.57 -2.14
N ALA A 74 -3.52 1.62 -3.06
CA ALA A 74 -2.66 1.72 -4.23
C ALA A 74 -3.15 0.79 -5.34
N LEU A 75 -2.73 1.08 -6.56
CA LEU A 75 -2.94 0.20 -7.72
C LEU A 75 -1.59 -0.28 -8.21
N ILE A 76 -1.50 -1.56 -8.52
CA ILE A 76 -0.27 -2.17 -8.99
C ILE A 76 -0.57 -3.00 -10.23
N ALA A 77 0.35 -2.96 -11.22
CA ALA A 77 0.27 -3.79 -12.41
C ALA A 77 1.26 -4.93 -12.26
N GLU A 78 0.78 -6.16 -12.37
CA GLU A 78 1.64 -7.31 -12.23
C GLU A 78 2.55 -7.48 -13.44
N PRO A 79 3.74 -8.12 -13.25
CA PRO A 79 4.65 -8.36 -14.36
C PRO A 79 3.96 -9.15 -15.47
N GLY A 80 4.20 -8.74 -16.71
CA GLY A 80 3.61 -9.42 -17.86
C GLY A 80 2.20 -8.98 -18.18
N GLU A 81 1.61 -8.16 -17.34
CA GLU A 81 0.26 -7.65 -17.58
C GLU A 81 0.33 -6.46 -18.51
N ALA A 82 -0.61 -6.40 -19.46
CA ALA A 82 -0.68 -5.26 -20.36
C ALA A 82 -1.21 -4.05 -19.60
N VAL A 83 -0.46 -2.97 -19.62
CA VAL A 83 -0.85 -1.73 -18.97
C VAL A 83 -1.25 -0.75 -20.07
N GLU A 84 -2.49 -0.34 -20.01
CA GLU A 84 -3.02 0.60 -20.97
C GLU A 84 -3.09 2.01 -20.40
#